data_c28f325437a2c72e29320aa9960d4cb5
#
_entry.id   c28f325437a2c72e29320aa9960d4cb5
#
_cell.length_a   1.000
_cell.length_b   1.000
_cell.length_c   1.000
_cell.angle_alpha   90.00
_cell.angle_beta   90.00
_cell.angle_gamma   90.00
#
_symmetry.space_group_name_H-M   'P 1'
#
loop_
_entity.id
_entity.type
_entity.pdbx_description
1 polymer ?
#
loop_
_entity_poly.entity_id
_entity_poly.type
_entity_poly.pdbx_seq_one_letter_code
_entity_poly.pdbx_strand_id
1 'polypeptide(L)'
;MLSSNVPARKLPELAGSRPNGVVVDPNNLTPFLRMEGPRMRIVDGQFSPTPRRDFLKVSGASLSAAAVSGLAQAAQTTTEQKLPSIQVGPHRISRLVVGWNPIGGHSHTTWTMAQFMRQYFTLDRVVEFLRKCESEGITAWQFDHTDIGVGAIQRLRELGTNMKFICLHAERAIDAPIKKVIDDTGCIAIVHHGGVTDALFRAGQHQKVHDFVKKVHDHGVLAGVSAHNPDNIKRIADEGWEVDLFMCCFYYVTRPREEQLEKLGKVAVYEPYYESDPDEMTAVMRQVSQPCLGFKILAAGRLAWTQKQVELCFRRAFERIKPTDGVIVGMFPVYFDEVAADAAYTRQYGQIA
;
A
#
# COMPACT_ATOMS: atom_id res chain seq x y z
N MET A 1 13.48 19.45 54.33
CA MET A 1 13.54 18.41 55.39
C MET A 1 12.18 17.72 55.40
N LEU A 2 12.13 16.51 54.95
CA LEU A 2 11.27 15.42 55.41
C LEU A 2 11.51 14.23 54.46
N SER A 3 12.35 13.33 54.92
CA SER A 3 12.61 12.01 54.31
C SER A 3 11.43 11.08 54.62
N SER A 4 10.96 10.32 53.63
CA SER A 4 10.14 9.13 53.87
C SER A 4 10.72 7.94 53.15
N ASN A 5 11.33 7.05 53.96
CA ASN A 5 11.75 5.69 53.61
C ASN A 5 10.56 4.83 53.24
N VAL A 6 10.64 4.16 52.09
CA VAL A 6 9.78 3.03 51.72
C VAL A 6 10.65 1.77 51.71
N PRO A 7 10.29 0.70 52.44
CA PRO A 7 11.10 -0.52 52.54
C PRO A 7 10.92 -1.41 51.29
N ALA A 8 12.03 -1.99 50.84
CA ALA A 8 12.09 -3.00 49.76
C ALA A 8 11.36 -4.29 50.17
N ARG A 9 10.38 -4.72 49.38
CA ARG A 9 9.78 -6.06 49.49
C ARG A 9 10.66 -7.10 48.81
N LYS A 10 11.11 -8.08 49.59
CA LYS A 10 11.77 -9.31 49.10
C LYS A 10 10.78 -10.14 48.29
N LEU A 11 11.19 -10.57 47.10
CA LEU A 11 10.53 -11.61 46.30
C LEU A 11 10.89 -12.99 46.86
N PRO A 12 9.98 -13.97 46.88
CA PRO A 12 10.27 -15.33 47.33
C PRO A 12 11.05 -16.10 46.25
N GLU A 13 12.08 -16.85 46.70
CA GLU A 13 12.79 -17.86 45.92
C GLU A 13 11.83 -19.01 45.58
N LEU A 14 11.71 -19.32 44.29
CA LEU A 14 11.13 -20.58 43.82
C LEU A 14 12.26 -21.56 43.50
N ALA A 15 12.45 -22.50 44.38
CA ALA A 15 13.25 -23.72 44.16
C ALA A 15 12.41 -24.71 43.34
N GLY A 16 13.01 -25.38 42.39
CA GLY A 16 12.50 -26.67 41.99
C GLY A 16 12.53 -27.01 40.50
N SER A 17 13.45 -27.90 40.13
CA SER A 17 13.43 -28.92 39.06
C SER A 17 13.66 -28.50 37.61
N ARG A 18 14.85 -28.80 37.14
CA ARG A 18 15.19 -28.97 35.72
C ARG A 18 14.65 -30.32 35.21
N PRO A 19 14.04 -30.40 34.05
CA PRO A 19 14.05 -31.62 33.25
C PRO A 19 14.99 -31.50 32.06
N ASN A 20 15.84 -32.48 31.93
CA ASN A 20 16.49 -33.11 30.77
C ASN A 20 16.87 -32.24 29.58
N GLY A 21 18.20 -32.09 29.46
CA GLY A 21 18.84 -31.50 28.26
C GLY A 21 18.57 -32.31 27.00
N VAL A 22 18.05 -31.61 26.00
CA VAL A 22 18.16 -32.04 24.62
C VAL A 22 19.43 -31.41 24.06
N VAL A 23 20.43 -32.26 23.82
CA VAL A 23 21.64 -31.89 23.06
C VAL A 23 21.23 -31.75 21.61
N VAL A 24 21.20 -30.52 21.13
CA VAL A 24 20.98 -30.23 19.68
C VAL A 24 22.34 -30.39 18.99
N ASP A 25 22.45 -31.37 18.10
CA ASP A 25 23.60 -31.57 17.22
C ASP A 25 23.69 -30.41 16.24
N PRO A 26 24.78 -29.61 16.21
CA PRO A 26 24.91 -28.47 15.31
C PRO A 26 25.08 -28.85 13.84
N ASN A 27 25.14 -30.13 13.50
CA ASN A 27 25.33 -30.61 12.11
C ASN A 27 24.05 -31.10 11.43
N ASN A 28 22.89 -31.00 12.08
CA ASN A 28 21.61 -31.47 11.50
C ASN A 28 20.65 -30.31 11.22
N LEU A 29 21.06 -29.38 10.32
CA LEU A 29 20.20 -28.40 9.71
C LEU A 29 19.65 -28.98 8.41
N THR A 30 18.38 -29.35 8.41
CA THR A 30 17.61 -29.73 7.22
C THR A 30 17.71 -28.67 6.12
N PRO A 31 17.73 -29.04 4.82
CA PRO A 31 18.13 -28.17 3.74
C PRO A 31 17.05 -27.14 3.40
N PHE A 32 17.33 -25.88 3.71
CA PHE A 32 16.70 -24.77 3.02
C PHE A 32 17.13 -24.81 1.53
N LEU A 33 16.16 -24.77 0.63
CA LEU A 33 16.34 -24.70 -0.82
C LEU A 33 17.45 -23.70 -1.18
N ARG A 34 18.57 -24.23 -1.67
CA ARG A 34 19.65 -23.46 -2.28
C ARG A 34 19.16 -22.91 -3.62
N MET A 35 18.83 -21.62 -3.64
CA MET A 35 18.76 -20.90 -4.90
C MET A 35 20.20 -20.59 -5.34
N GLU A 36 20.66 -21.25 -6.37
CA GLU A 36 21.96 -20.93 -7.01
C GLU A 36 21.80 -19.61 -7.77
N GLY A 37 22.31 -18.54 -7.21
CA GLY A 37 22.62 -17.30 -7.92
C GLY A 37 23.95 -17.46 -8.69
N PRO A 38 24.22 -16.68 -9.74
CA PRO A 38 25.45 -16.81 -10.54
C PRO A 38 26.67 -16.58 -9.65
N ARG A 39 27.58 -17.58 -9.64
CA ARG A 39 28.86 -17.52 -8.92
C ARG A 39 29.74 -16.45 -9.52
N MET A 40 29.96 -15.38 -8.78
CA MET A 40 31.01 -14.41 -9.07
C MET A 40 32.38 -15.05 -8.69
N ARG A 41 33.25 -15.31 -9.68
CA ARG A 41 34.66 -15.64 -9.43
C ARG A 41 35.41 -14.34 -9.14
N ILE A 42 35.95 -14.23 -7.95
CA ILE A 42 36.94 -13.20 -7.63
C ILE A 42 38.29 -13.76 -8.10
N VAL A 43 38.86 -13.15 -9.11
CA VAL A 43 40.26 -13.35 -9.53
C VAL A 43 40.92 -11.97 -9.39
N ASP A 44 41.90 -11.95 -8.52
CA ASP A 44 42.91 -10.88 -8.29
C ASP A 44 42.42 -9.42 -8.44
N GLY A 45 42.19 -8.83 -7.31
CA GLY A 45 42.12 -7.45 -6.79
C GLY A 45 42.41 -6.24 -7.71
N GLN A 46 42.05 -6.24 -8.98
CA GLN A 46 42.13 -5.02 -9.84
C GLN A 46 40.87 -4.83 -10.67
N PHE A 47 40.21 -3.68 -10.47
CA PHE A 47 39.16 -3.19 -11.36
C PHE A 47 39.78 -2.62 -12.62
N SER A 48 39.63 -3.28 -13.75
CA SER A 48 39.87 -2.71 -15.09
C SER A 48 38.52 -2.38 -15.74
N PRO A 49 38.25 -1.15 -16.13
CA PRO A 49 37.06 -0.82 -16.89
C PRO A 49 37.25 -1.29 -18.35
N THR A 50 36.37 -2.18 -18.80
CA THR A 50 36.32 -2.61 -20.20
C THR A 50 35.86 -1.45 -21.09
N PRO A 51 36.62 -1.08 -22.15
CA PRO A 51 36.21 0.01 -23.02
C PRO A 51 34.99 -0.35 -23.85
N ARG A 52 34.04 0.56 -23.91
CA ARG A 52 32.75 0.47 -24.64
C ARG A 52 32.88 0.28 -26.18
N ARG A 53 34.07 0.03 -26.75
CA ARG A 53 34.28 0.04 -28.20
C ARG A 53 34.28 -1.32 -28.90
N ASP A 54 34.28 -2.43 -28.20
CA ASP A 54 34.38 -3.75 -28.82
C ASP A 54 33.05 -4.52 -28.99
N PHE A 55 31.94 -3.94 -28.62
CA PHE A 55 30.61 -4.58 -28.77
C PHE A 55 30.00 -4.43 -30.20
N LEU A 56 30.65 -3.67 -31.10
CA LEU A 56 30.08 -3.35 -32.43
C LEU A 56 30.78 -4.06 -33.61
N LYS A 57 31.61 -5.09 -33.37
CA LYS A 57 32.36 -5.78 -34.46
C LYS A 57 31.99 -7.24 -34.74
N VAL A 58 30.83 -7.72 -34.30
CA VAL A 58 30.36 -9.03 -34.74
C VAL A 58 28.91 -8.89 -35.20
N SER A 59 28.72 -8.84 -36.50
CA SER A 59 27.59 -9.38 -37.28
C SER A 59 27.38 -8.56 -38.56
N GLY A 60 28.26 -8.70 -39.54
CA GLY A 60 27.86 -8.55 -40.92
C GLY A 60 27.25 -9.86 -41.41
N ALA A 61 25.97 -10.06 -41.13
CA ALA A 61 25.18 -11.06 -41.83
C ALA A 61 23.92 -10.37 -42.37
N SER A 62 23.83 -10.38 -43.70
CA SER A 62 22.71 -9.84 -44.47
C SER A 62 21.37 -10.40 -44.00
N LEU A 63 20.61 -9.60 -43.26
CA LEU A 63 19.20 -9.84 -43.00
C LEU A 63 18.40 -9.32 -44.21
N SER A 64 17.66 -10.23 -44.87
CA SER A 64 16.83 -9.91 -46.01
C SER A 64 15.77 -8.89 -45.64
N ALA A 65 15.44 -7.95 -46.52
CA ALA A 65 14.50 -6.83 -46.36
C ALA A 65 13.08 -7.27 -45.92
N ALA A 66 12.74 -8.55 -46.06
CA ALA A 66 11.45 -9.09 -45.61
C ALA A 66 11.31 -9.26 -44.07
N ALA A 67 12.44 -9.40 -43.34
CA ALA A 67 12.40 -9.54 -41.88
C ALA A 67 12.26 -8.19 -41.17
N VAL A 68 12.71 -7.09 -41.80
CA VAL A 68 12.61 -5.75 -41.22
C VAL A 68 11.18 -5.20 -41.31
N SER A 69 10.41 -5.57 -42.36
CA SER A 69 9.01 -5.16 -42.49
C SER A 69 8.08 -5.81 -41.45
N GLY A 70 8.37 -7.05 -41.02
CA GLY A 70 7.60 -7.74 -39.99
C GLY A 70 7.81 -7.20 -38.59
N LEU A 71 9.02 -6.74 -38.25
CA LEU A 71 9.34 -6.12 -36.96
C LEU A 71 8.83 -4.68 -36.85
N ALA A 72 8.76 -3.95 -37.94
CA ALA A 72 8.19 -2.60 -38.00
C ALA A 72 6.66 -2.62 -37.90
N GLN A 73 6.00 -3.68 -38.34
CA GLN A 73 4.54 -3.82 -38.28
C GLN A 73 4.06 -4.35 -36.93
N ALA A 74 4.91 -5.05 -36.15
CA ALA A 74 4.60 -5.45 -34.78
C ALA A 74 4.75 -4.29 -33.76
N ALA A 75 5.40 -3.18 -34.16
CA ALA A 75 5.60 -1.99 -33.31
C ALA A 75 4.49 -0.91 -33.51
N GLN A 76 3.49 -1.13 -34.35
CA GLN A 76 2.52 -0.08 -34.74
C GLN A 76 1.04 -0.34 -34.36
N THR A 77 0.75 -1.17 -33.37
CA THR A 77 -0.62 -1.21 -32.81
C THR A 77 -0.63 -1.53 -31.31
N THR A 78 0.16 -0.88 -30.50
CA THR A 78 -0.26 -0.65 -29.11
C THR A 78 -1.13 0.61 -29.11
N THR A 79 -2.40 0.48 -29.44
CA THR A 79 -3.41 1.38 -28.90
C THR A 79 -3.13 1.43 -27.41
N GLU A 80 -2.73 2.60 -26.90
CA GLU A 80 -2.51 2.79 -25.45
C GLU A 80 -3.80 2.40 -24.75
N GLN A 81 -3.84 1.18 -24.23
CA GLN A 81 -5.01 0.67 -23.53
C GLN A 81 -5.16 1.51 -22.27
N LYS A 82 -6.22 2.33 -22.22
CA LYS A 82 -6.52 3.18 -21.07
C LYS A 82 -6.59 2.34 -19.81
N LEU A 83 -6.15 2.89 -18.68
CA LEU A 83 -6.35 2.23 -17.40
C LEU A 83 -7.84 1.97 -17.16
N PRO A 84 -8.21 0.77 -16.71
CA PRO A 84 -9.57 0.49 -16.30
C PRO A 84 -10.00 1.44 -15.18
N SER A 85 -11.26 1.79 -15.12
CA SER A 85 -11.79 2.78 -14.19
C SER A 85 -13.06 2.29 -13.51
N ILE A 86 -13.32 2.83 -12.32
CA ILE A 86 -14.49 2.55 -11.49
C ILE A 86 -15.26 3.83 -11.20
N GLN A 87 -16.50 3.67 -10.76
CA GLN A 87 -17.36 4.76 -10.32
C GLN A 87 -17.34 4.89 -8.81
N VAL A 88 -17.10 6.10 -8.30
CA VAL A 88 -17.18 6.43 -6.86
C VAL A 88 -18.08 7.66 -6.72
N GLY A 89 -19.31 7.46 -6.33
CA GLY A 89 -20.35 8.48 -6.39
C GLY A 89 -20.48 9.04 -7.84
N PRO A 90 -20.47 10.35 -8.05
CA PRO A 90 -20.51 10.96 -9.39
C PRO A 90 -19.15 10.95 -10.12
N HIS A 91 -18.09 10.47 -9.50
CA HIS A 91 -16.72 10.57 -10.01
C HIS A 91 -16.26 9.25 -10.61
N ARG A 92 -15.62 9.34 -11.78
CA ARG A 92 -14.93 8.22 -12.42
C ARG A 92 -13.44 8.33 -12.11
N ILE A 93 -12.85 7.27 -11.54
CA ILE A 93 -11.42 7.19 -11.21
C ILE A 93 -10.79 5.92 -11.79
N SER A 94 -9.47 5.92 -11.98
CA SER A 94 -8.75 4.71 -12.38
C SER A 94 -8.85 3.63 -11.28
N ARG A 95 -8.84 2.34 -11.67
CA ARG A 95 -8.79 1.22 -10.72
C ARG A 95 -7.51 1.17 -9.89
N LEU A 96 -6.43 1.81 -10.35
CA LEU A 96 -5.21 2.08 -9.59
C LEU A 96 -5.28 3.50 -9.04
N VAL A 97 -5.14 3.64 -7.73
CA VAL A 97 -5.10 4.90 -6.99
C VAL A 97 -3.72 5.05 -6.35
N VAL A 98 -3.11 6.22 -6.45
CA VAL A 98 -1.84 6.50 -5.77
C VAL A 98 -2.05 6.51 -4.26
N GLY A 99 -1.19 5.82 -3.50
CA GLY A 99 -1.21 5.80 -2.05
C GLY A 99 -0.26 6.82 -1.43
N TRP A 100 -0.66 7.39 -0.29
CA TRP A 100 0.08 8.41 0.45
C TRP A 100 1.35 7.91 1.15
N ASN A 101 1.35 6.66 1.62
CA ASN A 101 2.32 6.22 2.62
C ASN A 101 3.79 6.50 2.31
N PRO A 102 4.34 6.26 1.09
CA PRO A 102 5.72 6.63 0.79
C PRO A 102 5.96 8.14 0.86
N ILE A 103 5.02 8.95 0.37
CA ILE A 103 5.12 10.42 0.39
C ILE A 103 5.16 10.93 1.84
N GLY A 104 4.28 10.41 2.71
CA GLY A 104 4.23 10.74 4.14
C GLY A 104 5.34 10.11 4.98
N GLY A 105 6.16 9.22 4.38
CA GLY A 105 7.20 8.48 5.11
C GLY A 105 6.65 7.41 6.05
N HIS A 106 5.51 6.81 5.71
CA HIS A 106 4.91 5.71 6.47
C HIS A 106 5.35 4.37 5.87
N SER A 107 6.60 3.96 6.15
CA SER A 107 7.21 2.77 5.55
C SER A 107 6.63 1.43 6.05
N HIS A 108 6.02 1.39 7.22
CA HIS A 108 5.58 0.16 7.90
C HIS A 108 6.71 -0.89 8.10
N THR A 109 7.96 -0.44 8.08
CA THR A 109 9.15 -1.29 8.28
C THR A 109 10.08 -0.67 9.32
N THR A 110 11.02 0.19 8.91
CA THR A 110 12.00 0.79 9.80
C THR A 110 11.90 2.32 9.81
N TRP A 111 12.34 2.92 10.90
CA TRP A 111 12.47 4.38 11.00
C TRP A 111 13.40 4.94 9.90
N THR A 112 14.49 4.24 9.60
CA THR A 112 15.44 4.65 8.53
C THR A 112 14.76 4.72 7.16
N MET A 113 13.95 3.71 6.80
CA MET A 113 13.22 3.74 5.54
C MET A 113 12.18 4.87 5.53
N ALA A 114 11.49 5.11 6.65
CA ALA A 114 10.56 6.22 6.78
C ALA A 114 11.24 7.58 6.57
N GLN A 115 12.47 7.79 7.11
CA GLN A 115 13.25 9.00 6.88
C GLN A 115 13.69 9.11 5.41
N PHE A 116 14.15 8.02 4.81
CA PHE A 116 14.57 8.00 3.41
C PHE A 116 13.41 8.40 2.47
N MET A 117 12.24 7.86 2.69
CA MET A 117 11.02 8.25 1.94
C MET A 117 10.72 9.74 2.08
N ARG A 118 10.73 10.31 3.30
CA ARG A 118 10.50 11.74 3.54
C ARG A 118 11.54 12.64 2.90
N GLN A 119 12.81 12.23 2.92
CA GLN A 119 13.89 12.99 2.27
C GLN A 119 13.80 12.95 0.74
N TYR A 120 13.32 11.84 0.20
CA TYR A 120 13.13 11.70 -1.23
C TYR A 120 11.97 12.55 -1.74
N PHE A 121 10.81 12.48 -1.09
CA PHE A 121 9.60 13.19 -1.51
C PHE A 121 9.58 14.64 -1.01
N THR A 122 10.37 15.51 -1.64
CA THR A 122 10.19 16.95 -1.55
C THR A 122 8.91 17.36 -2.29
N LEU A 123 8.40 18.58 -2.03
CA LEU A 123 7.20 19.08 -2.71
C LEU A 123 7.31 18.98 -4.24
N ASP A 124 8.44 19.41 -4.81
CA ASP A 124 8.67 19.36 -6.26
C ASP A 124 8.62 17.92 -6.78
N ARG A 125 9.29 16.98 -6.10
CA ARG A 125 9.27 15.56 -6.47
C ARG A 125 7.89 14.92 -6.33
N VAL A 126 7.09 15.34 -5.36
CA VAL A 126 5.69 14.87 -5.25
C VAL A 126 4.88 15.33 -6.45
N VAL A 127 5.03 16.58 -6.87
CA VAL A 127 4.35 17.10 -8.06
C VAL A 127 4.80 16.37 -9.33
N GLU A 128 6.11 16.20 -9.54
CA GLU A 128 6.66 15.44 -10.68
C GLU A 128 6.14 13.99 -10.70
N PHE A 129 6.18 13.31 -9.54
CA PHE A 129 5.69 11.96 -9.38
C PHE A 129 4.19 11.84 -9.72
N LEU A 130 3.35 12.73 -9.21
CA LEU A 130 1.91 12.71 -9.49
C LEU A 130 1.59 13.06 -10.94
N ARG A 131 2.36 13.97 -11.56
CA ARG A 131 2.27 14.23 -13.01
C ARG A 131 2.64 12.99 -13.83
N LYS A 132 3.68 12.26 -13.42
CA LYS A 132 4.02 10.97 -14.05
C LYS A 132 2.88 9.96 -13.88
N CYS A 133 2.28 9.86 -12.68
CA CYS A 133 1.12 9.01 -12.45
C CYS A 133 -0.06 9.37 -13.40
N GLU A 134 -0.35 10.67 -13.53
CA GLU A 134 -1.42 11.17 -14.42
C GLU A 134 -1.11 10.83 -15.89
N SER A 135 0.14 10.97 -16.34
CA SER A 135 0.55 10.60 -17.70
C SER A 135 0.40 9.11 -18.01
N GLU A 136 0.48 8.24 -16.99
CA GLU A 136 0.18 6.80 -17.11
C GLU A 136 -1.31 6.47 -17.00
N GLY A 137 -2.17 7.49 -16.85
CA GLY A 137 -3.63 7.34 -16.76
C GLY A 137 -4.14 7.06 -15.35
N ILE A 138 -3.32 7.21 -14.31
CA ILE A 138 -3.77 7.13 -12.92
C ILE A 138 -4.43 8.47 -12.56
N THR A 139 -5.72 8.43 -12.20
CA THR A 139 -6.54 9.64 -12.09
C THR A 139 -7.00 9.96 -10.67
N ALA A 140 -6.50 9.25 -9.67
CA ALA A 140 -6.83 9.50 -8.27
C ALA A 140 -5.63 9.31 -7.34
N TRP A 141 -5.59 10.13 -6.30
CA TRP A 141 -4.60 10.11 -5.23
C TRP A 141 -5.28 10.09 -3.87
N GLN A 142 -4.98 9.06 -3.06
CA GLN A 142 -5.30 9.04 -1.64
C GLN A 142 -4.17 9.74 -0.88
N PHE A 143 -4.50 10.75 -0.10
CA PHE A 143 -3.54 11.61 0.60
C PHE A 143 -3.97 11.89 2.05
N ASP A 144 -3.01 12.37 2.86
CA ASP A 144 -3.27 12.96 4.16
C ASP A 144 -3.15 14.49 4.08
N HIS A 145 -3.99 15.22 4.82
CA HIS A 145 -3.97 16.67 4.87
C HIS A 145 -2.74 17.16 5.66
N THR A 146 -1.66 17.42 4.94
CA THR A 146 -0.38 17.94 5.44
C THR A 146 0.10 19.05 4.53
N ASP A 147 1.07 19.85 4.97
CA ASP A 147 1.60 20.97 4.16
C ASP A 147 2.09 20.48 2.79
N ILE A 148 2.78 19.34 2.72
CA ILE A 148 3.26 18.78 1.45
C ILE A 148 2.11 18.25 0.60
N GLY A 149 1.08 17.64 1.21
CA GLY A 149 -0.10 17.16 0.50
C GLY A 149 -0.90 18.30 -0.10
N VAL A 150 -1.21 19.31 0.70
CA VAL A 150 -1.95 20.50 0.27
C VAL A 150 -1.16 21.28 -0.79
N GLY A 151 0.13 21.53 -0.56
CA GLY A 151 0.98 22.25 -1.52
C GLY A 151 1.10 21.53 -2.86
N ALA A 152 1.18 20.20 -2.87
CA ALA A 152 1.21 19.41 -4.09
C ALA A 152 -0.13 19.52 -4.87
N ILE A 153 -1.26 19.44 -4.18
CA ILE A 153 -2.59 19.60 -4.82
C ILE A 153 -2.74 20.98 -5.44
N GLN A 154 -2.34 22.04 -4.73
CA GLN A 154 -2.40 23.41 -5.23
C GLN A 154 -1.58 23.56 -6.52
N ARG A 155 -0.32 23.12 -6.52
CA ARG A 155 0.54 23.14 -7.72
C ARG A 155 0.01 22.29 -8.87
N LEU A 156 -0.53 21.11 -8.59
CA LEU A 156 -1.14 20.28 -9.64
C LEU A 156 -2.33 20.98 -10.28
N ARG A 157 -3.13 21.73 -9.53
CA ARG A 157 -4.25 22.51 -10.06
C ARG A 157 -3.78 23.66 -10.94
N GLU A 158 -2.74 24.37 -10.54
CA GLU A 158 -2.09 25.40 -11.36
C GLU A 158 -1.59 24.83 -12.70
N LEU A 159 -1.17 23.55 -12.70
CA LEU A 159 -0.72 22.81 -13.87
C LEU A 159 -1.87 22.16 -14.67
N GLY A 160 -3.13 22.35 -14.24
CA GLY A 160 -4.30 21.86 -14.96
C GLY A 160 -4.57 20.36 -14.83
N THR A 161 -4.29 19.78 -13.65
CA THR A 161 -4.55 18.35 -13.38
C THR A 161 -6.05 17.99 -13.44
N ASN A 162 -6.34 16.76 -13.88
CA ASN A 162 -7.67 16.14 -13.79
C ASN A 162 -7.76 15.12 -12.64
N MET A 163 -6.70 14.94 -11.85
CA MET A 163 -6.69 14.00 -10.73
C MET A 163 -7.78 14.31 -9.70
N LYS A 164 -8.33 13.26 -9.13
CA LYS A 164 -9.27 13.30 -8.01
C LYS A 164 -8.52 13.00 -6.71
N PHE A 165 -8.89 13.69 -5.65
CA PHE A 165 -8.21 13.62 -4.36
C PHE A 165 -9.14 13.00 -3.32
N ILE A 166 -8.66 11.98 -2.59
CA ILE A 166 -9.37 11.26 -1.53
C ILE A 166 -8.56 11.46 -0.25
N CYS A 167 -9.10 12.20 0.72
CA CYS A 167 -8.41 12.50 1.97
C CYS A 167 -8.65 11.41 3.02
N LEU A 168 -7.58 10.95 3.69
CA LEU A 168 -7.71 10.15 4.89
C LEU A 168 -7.72 11.06 6.12
N HIS A 169 -8.72 10.87 7.01
CA HIS A 169 -8.95 11.76 8.16
C HIS A 169 -9.54 10.97 9.35
N ALA A 170 -9.39 11.46 10.58
CA ALA A 170 -9.92 10.76 11.75
C ALA A 170 -10.36 11.68 12.91
N GLU A 171 -10.45 12.96 12.65
CA GLU A 171 -10.77 13.97 13.69
C GLU A 171 -9.86 13.88 14.92
N ARG A 172 -8.58 13.49 14.70
CA ARG A 172 -7.58 13.55 15.78
C ARG A 172 -7.27 15.02 16.10
N ALA A 173 -6.73 15.28 17.27
CA ALA A 173 -6.35 16.66 17.68
C ALA A 173 -5.37 17.35 16.72
N ILE A 174 -4.63 16.56 15.91
CA ILE A 174 -3.69 17.06 14.89
C ILE A 174 -4.34 17.26 13.52
N ASP A 175 -5.55 16.73 13.31
CA ASP A 175 -6.22 16.80 12.00
C ASP A 175 -6.89 18.19 11.86
N ALA A 176 -6.83 18.77 10.67
CA ALA A 176 -7.55 20.00 10.38
C ALA A 176 -9.07 19.76 10.37
N PRO A 177 -9.91 20.77 10.66
CA PRO A 177 -11.36 20.63 10.52
C PRO A 177 -11.75 20.17 9.10
N ILE A 178 -12.78 19.33 8.98
CA ILE A 178 -13.27 18.76 7.70
C ILE A 178 -13.48 19.86 6.65
N LYS A 179 -14.14 20.95 7.04
CA LYS A 179 -14.34 22.08 6.12
C LYS A 179 -13.02 22.64 5.57
N LYS A 180 -12.01 22.79 6.43
CA LYS A 180 -10.70 23.30 6.00
C LYS A 180 -10.02 22.32 5.02
N VAL A 181 -10.12 21.01 5.26
CA VAL A 181 -9.60 19.98 4.33
C VAL A 181 -10.22 20.16 2.95
N ILE A 182 -11.53 20.35 2.89
CA ILE A 182 -12.27 20.53 1.63
C ILE A 182 -11.86 21.84 0.95
N ASP A 183 -11.83 22.94 1.69
CA ASP A 183 -11.47 24.28 1.17
C ASP A 183 -10.05 24.29 0.58
N ASP A 184 -9.08 23.70 1.27
CA ASP A 184 -7.68 23.65 0.84
C ASP A 184 -7.47 22.75 -0.39
N THR A 185 -8.21 21.64 -0.47
CA THR A 185 -7.88 20.54 -1.39
C THR A 185 -8.97 20.23 -2.42
N GLY A 186 -10.23 20.65 -2.19
CA GLY A 186 -11.40 20.25 -3.02
C GLY A 186 -11.41 18.76 -3.27
N CYS A 187 -11.12 17.96 -2.25
CA CYS A 187 -11.17 16.50 -2.34
C CYS A 187 -12.60 16.03 -2.64
N ILE A 188 -12.72 14.94 -3.37
CA ILE A 188 -14.04 14.37 -3.74
C ILE A 188 -14.61 13.49 -2.61
N ALA A 189 -13.75 13.02 -1.71
CA ALA A 189 -14.15 12.16 -0.61
C ALA A 189 -13.22 12.35 0.59
N ILE A 190 -13.79 12.18 1.79
CA ILE A 190 -13.04 12.08 3.04
C ILE A 190 -13.34 10.73 3.67
N VAL A 191 -12.29 9.98 4.02
CA VAL A 191 -12.37 8.60 4.50
C VAL A 191 -11.87 8.52 5.94
N HIS A 192 -12.65 7.93 6.85
CA HIS A 192 -12.24 7.73 8.23
C HIS A 192 -11.06 6.76 8.33
N HIS A 193 -10.00 7.14 9.07
CA HIS A 193 -8.73 6.42 9.12
C HIS A 193 -8.84 5.03 9.75
N GLY A 194 -8.40 3.99 9.02
CA GLY A 194 -8.60 2.60 9.37
C GLY A 194 -8.12 2.18 10.77
N GLY A 195 -6.94 2.61 11.18
CA GLY A 195 -6.45 2.30 12.53
C GLY A 195 -7.29 2.92 13.66
N VAL A 196 -7.85 4.12 13.41
CA VAL A 196 -8.76 4.79 14.36
C VAL A 196 -10.14 4.12 14.33
N THR A 197 -10.64 3.76 13.15
CA THR A 197 -11.86 2.95 13.00
C THR A 197 -11.78 1.68 13.85
N ASP A 198 -10.72 0.88 13.63
CA ASP A 198 -10.56 -0.39 14.34
C ASP A 198 -10.44 -0.20 15.85
N ALA A 199 -9.75 0.86 16.31
CA ALA A 199 -9.64 1.18 17.73
C ALA A 199 -10.98 1.57 18.34
N LEU A 200 -11.79 2.40 17.65
CA LEU A 200 -13.11 2.82 18.11
C LEU A 200 -14.11 1.65 18.16
N PHE A 201 -14.09 0.78 17.15
CA PHE A 201 -14.92 -0.44 17.15
C PHE A 201 -14.55 -1.36 18.32
N ARG A 202 -13.28 -1.59 18.56
CA ARG A 202 -12.79 -2.39 19.70
C ARG A 202 -13.19 -1.80 21.05
N ALA A 203 -13.21 -0.47 21.14
CA ALA A 203 -13.63 0.24 22.35
C ALA A 203 -15.17 0.34 22.51
N GLY A 204 -15.96 -0.22 21.61
CA GLY A 204 -17.43 -0.08 21.62
C GLY A 204 -17.92 1.34 21.25
N GLN A 205 -17.04 2.17 20.67
CA GLN A 205 -17.33 3.58 20.32
C GLN A 205 -17.57 3.78 18.82
N HIS A 206 -18.03 2.76 18.12
CA HIS A 206 -18.24 2.76 16.66
C HIS A 206 -19.21 3.88 16.20
N GLN A 207 -20.11 4.34 17.08
CA GLN A 207 -21.02 5.45 16.79
C GLN A 207 -20.24 6.72 16.36
N LYS A 208 -19.05 6.96 16.90
CA LYS A 208 -18.21 8.10 16.49
C LYS A 208 -17.79 8.04 15.02
N VAL A 209 -17.58 6.84 14.49
CA VAL A 209 -17.30 6.63 13.07
C VAL A 209 -18.53 6.92 12.21
N HIS A 210 -19.71 6.51 12.66
CA HIS A 210 -20.97 6.82 11.98
C HIS A 210 -21.27 8.32 12.00
N ASP A 211 -21.05 8.99 13.15
CA ASP A 211 -21.22 10.44 13.26
C ASP A 211 -20.24 11.21 12.34
N PHE A 212 -19.00 10.69 12.17
CA PHE A 212 -18.06 11.22 11.21
C PHE A 212 -18.57 11.11 9.76
N VAL A 213 -19.14 9.97 9.36
CA VAL A 213 -19.74 9.78 8.02
C VAL A 213 -20.80 10.85 7.75
N LYS A 214 -21.72 11.06 8.68
CA LYS A 214 -22.77 12.09 8.59
C LYS A 214 -22.18 13.49 8.46
N LYS A 215 -21.22 13.81 9.34
CA LYS A 215 -20.53 15.11 9.30
C LYS A 215 -19.86 15.39 7.96
N VAL A 216 -19.23 14.38 7.32
CA VAL A 216 -18.61 14.52 5.99
C VAL A 216 -19.70 14.83 4.96
N HIS A 217 -20.82 14.12 4.98
CA HIS A 217 -21.95 14.38 4.08
C HIS A 217 -22.56 15.77 4.26
N ASP A 218 -22.63 16.28 5.52
CA ASP A 218 -23.11 17.64 5.80
C ASP A 218 -22.24 18.72 5.12
N HIS A 219 -21.00 18.38 4.77
CA HIS A 219 -20.11 19.25 3.99
C HIS A 219 -20.17 19.01 2.47
N GLY A 220 -21.03 18.13 1.99
CA GLY A 220 -21.34 17.95 0.56
C GLY A 220 -20.29 17.16 -0.22
N VAL A 221 -19.42 16.37 0.44
CA VAL A 221 -18.47 15.46 -0.21
C VAL A 221 -18.76 14.00 0.18
N LEU A 222 -18.23 13.07 -0.60
CA LEU A 222 -18.43 11.64 -0.34
C LEU A 222 -17.74 11.23 0.97
N ALA A 223 -18.43 10.38 1.74
CA ALA A 223 -17.93 9.85 2.99
C ALA A 223 -17.49 8.39 2.85
N GLY A 224 -16.27 8.09 3.28
CA GLY A 224 -15.74 6.73 3.28
C GLY A 224 -15.33 6.25 4.67
N VAL A 225 -15.20 4.94 4.80
CA VAL A 225 -14.61 4.33 5.99
C VAL A 225 -13.50 3.36 5.58
N SER A 226 -12.35 3.48 6.26
CA SER A 226 -11.24 2.53 6.14
C SER A 226 -11.20 1.61 7.35
N ALA A 227 -10.82 0.35 7.15
CA ALA A 227 -10.52 -0.59 8.23
C ALA A 227 -9.48 -1.63 7.82
N HIS A 228 -8.79 -2.19 8.83
CA HIS A 228 -7.93 -3.36 8.66
C HIS A 228 -8.64 -4.64 9.10
N ASN A 229 -9.62 -4.52 10.01
CA ASN A 229 -10.47 -5.64 10.42
C ASN A 229 -11.62 -5.80 9.42
N PRO A 230 -11.73 -6.94 8.69
CA PRO A 230 -12.83 -7.19 7.76
C PRO A 230 -14.20 -7.16 8.42
N ASP A 231 -14.33 -7.60 9.68
CA ASP A 231 -15.58 -7.61 10.41
C ASP A 231 -16.16 -6.20 10.61
N ASN A 232 -15.30 -5.18 10.73
CA ASN A 232 -15.75 -3.79 10.85
C ASN A 232 -16.38 -3.29 9.55
N ILE A 233 -15.77 -3.60 8.39
CA ILE A 233 -16.36 -3.28 7.07
C ILE A 233 -17.70 -3.97 6.90
N LYS A 234 -17.73 -5.28 7.19
CA LYS A 234 -18.95 -6.07 7.08
C LYS A 234 -20.08 -5.50 7.97
N ARG A 235 -19.77 -5.21 9.23
CA ARG A 235 -20.73 -4.68 10.18
C ARG A 235 -21.30 -3.32 9.72
N ILE A 236 -20.46 -2.40 9.25
CA ILE A 236 -20.90 -1.09 8.74
C ILE A 236 -21.87 -1.27 7.58
N ALA A 237 -21.58 -2.19 6.65
CA ALA A 237 -22.43 -2.47 5.51
C ALA A 237 -23.75 -3.15 5.94
N ASP A 238 -23.70 -4.13 6.85
CA ASP A 238 -24.90 -4.84 7.36
C ASP A 238 -25.81 -3.90 8.16
N GLU A 239 -25.26 -2.94 8.88
CA GLU A 239 -26.03 -1.91 9.62
C GLU A 239 -26.58 -0.81 8.67
N GLY A 240 -26.24 -0.83 7.38
CA GLY A 240 -26.77 0.09 6.37
C GLY A 240 -26.34 1.54 6.55
N TRP A 241 -25.10 1.78 7.01
CA TRP A 241 -24.61 3.17 7.10
C TRP A 241 -24.45 3.78 5.71
N GLU A 242 -24.68 5.09 5.59
CA GLU A 242 -24.62 5.84 4.33
C GLU A 242 -23.15 6.07 3.88
N VAL A 243 -22.36 4.99 3.74
CA VAL A 243 -20.96 5.04 3.30
C VAL A 243 -20.92 4.95 1.78
N ASP A 244 -20.20 5.89 1.12
CA ASP A 244 -20.08 5.93 -0.34
C ASP A 244 -18.97 5.01 -0.86
N LEU A 245 -17.91 4.78 -0.07
CA LEU A 245 -16.79 3.91 -0.43
C LEU A 245 -16.13 3.32 0.81
N PHE A 246 -15.54 2.14 0.65
CA PHE A 246 -14.66 1.56 1.67
C PHE A 246 -13.20 1.58 1.22
N MET A 247 -12.29 1.77 2.18
CA MET A 247 -10.87 1.48 2.01
C MET A 247 -10.52 0.25 2.85
N CYS A 248 -10.22 -0.85 2.19
CA CYS A 248 -10.10 -2.18 2.79
C CYS A 248 -8.64 -2.64 2.82
N CYS A 249 -8.05 -2.79 4.01
CA CYS A 249 -6.70 -3.30 4.14
C CYS A 249 -6.65 -4.79 3.84
N PHE A 250 -5.76 -5.22 2.96
CA PHE A 250 -5.58 -6.64 2.66
C PHE A 250 -5.02 -7.43 3.85
N TYR A 251 -4.44 -6.74 4.85
CA TYR A 251 -3.86 -7.38 6.03
C TYR A 251 -4.44 -6.79 7.32
N TYR A 252 -4.84 -7.66 8.25
CA TYR A 252 -5.40 -7.24 9.53
C TYR A 252 -4.27 -6.82 10.50
N VAL A 253 -3.53 -5.76 10.11
CA VAL A 253 -2.35 -5.28 10.86
C VAL A 253 -2.68 -4.72 12.25
N THR A 254 -3.94 -4.38 12.51
CA THR A 254 -4.43 -3.92 13.82
C THR A 254 -4.97 -5.06 14.69
N ARG A 255 -4.78 -6.34 14.30
CA ARG A 255 -5.22 -7.53 15.04
C ARG A 255 -4.68 -7.50 16.48
N PRO A 256 -5.55 -7.55 17.51
CA PRO A 256 -5.14 -7.49 18.90
C PRO A 256 -4.17 -8.61 19.28
N ARG A 257 -3.28 -8.36 20.23
CA ARG A 257 -2.31 -9.37 20.70
C ARG A 257 -3.03 -10.58 21.31
N GLU A 258 -4.12 -10.34 22.01
CA GLU A 258 -4.96 -11.38 22.63
C GLU A 258 -5.54 -12.31 21.55
N GLU A 259 -6.09 -11.75 20.48
CA GLU A 259 -6.61 -12.51 19.34
C GLU A 259 -5.49 -13.29 18.61
N GLN A 260 -4.30 -12.68 18.45
CA GLN A 260 -3.14 -13.38 17.88
C GLN A 260 -2.73 -14.57 18.74
N LEU A 261 -2.70 -14.40 20.07
CA LEU A 261 -2.34 -15.47 20.99
C LEU A 261 -3.39 -16.60 20.99
N GLU A 262 -4.67 -16.25 21.01
CA GLU A 262 -5.79 -17.21 21.00
C GLU A 262 -5.83 -18.02 19.71
N LYS A 263 -5.80 -17.35 18.55
CA LYS A 263 -5.97 -18.00 17.25
C LYS A 263 -4.69 -18.65 16.71
N LEU A 264 -3.52 -18.11 17.05
CA LEU A 264 -2.25 -18.47 16.42
C LEU A 264 -1.21 -19.02 17.40
N GLY A 265 -1.49 -18.94 18.71
CA GLY A 265 -0.56 -19.38 19.77
C GLY A 265 0.72 -18.53 19.88
N LYS A 266 0.81 -17.42 19.17
CA LYS A 266 1.98 -16.53 19.13
C LYS A 266 1.58 -15.11 18.73
N VAL A 267 2.47 -14.15 19.03
CA VAL A 267 2.24 -12.72 18.77
C VAL A 267 3.37 -12.18 17.88
N ALA A 268 3.03 -11.40 16.88
CA ALA A 268 3.99 -10.71 16.04
C ALA A 268 4.76 -9.63 16.83
N VAL A 269 6.04 -9.43 16.50
CA VAL A 269 6.88 -8.39 17.13
C VAL A 269 6.40 -6.98 16.79
N TYR A 270 5.87 -6.83 15.57
CA TYR A 270 5.34 -5.57 15.05
C TYR A 270 3.97 -5.82 14.40
N GLU A 271 3.60 -5.09 13.35
CA GLU A 271 2.34 -5.32 12.63
C GLU A 271 2.26 -6.75 12.08
N PRO A 272 1.17 -7.50 12.36
CA PRO A 272 0.97 -8.82 11.79
C PRO A 272 0.59 -8.74 10.31
N TYR A 273 1.22 -9.60 9.49
CA TYR A 273 0.88 -9.83 8.09
C TYR A 273 0.81 -11.33 7.87
N TYR A 274 -0.40 -11.86 7.70
CA TYR A 274 -0.62 -13.29 7.47
C TYR A 274 -1.09 -13.55 6.05
N GLU A 275 -0.66 -14.65 5.45
CA GLU A 275 -1.02 -15.00 4.06
C GLU A 275 -2.52 -15.18 3.84
N SER A 276 -3.27 -15.53 4.89
CA SER A 276 -4.73 -15.70 4.84
C SER A 276 -5.51 -14.37 4.88
N ASP A 277 -4.92 -13.29 5.42
CA ASP A 277 -5.63 -12.03 5.63
C ASP A 277 -6.27 -11.46 4.34
N PRO A 278 -5.60 -11.49 3.15
CA PRO A 278 -6.21 -11.02 1.92
C PRO A 278 -7.48 -11.79 1.52
N ASP A 279 -7.56 -13.08 1.83
CA ASP A 279 -8.74 -13.90 1.52
C ASP A 279 -9.93 -13.50 2.38
N GLU A 280 -9.71 -13.23 3.68
CA GLU A 280 -10.73 -12.77 4.61
C GLU A 280 -11.28 -11.39 4.17
N MET A 281 -10.40 -10.41 3.92
CA MET A 281 -10.82 -9.06 3.51
C MET A 281 -11.52 -9.06 2.15
N THR A 282 -10.98 -9.74 1.15
CA THR A 282 -11.58 -9.75 -0.19
C THR A 282 -12.92 -10.52 -0.22
N ALA A 283 -13.13 -11.49 0.68
CA ALA A 283 -14.43 -12.12 0.86
C ALA A 283 -15.50 -11.11 1.31
N VAL A 284 -15.16 -10.23 2.25
CA VAL A 284 -16.05 -9.14 2.69
C VAL A 284 -16.25 -8.11 1.57
N MET A 285 -15.17 -7.69 0.89
CA MET A 285 -15.27 -6.75 -0.25
C MET A 285 -16.27 -7.22 -1.32
N ARG A 286 -16.35 -8.54 -1.59
CA ARG A 286 -17.31 -9.09 -2.54
C ARG A 286 -18.77 -9.09 -2.04
N GLN A 287 -18.99 -8.98 -0.75
CA GLN A 287 -20.33 -9.00 -0.15
C GLN A 287 -20.95 -7.61 -0.03
N VAL A 288 -20.14 -6.55 0.07
CA VAL A 288 -20.62 -5.19 0.21
C VAL A 288 -20.96 -4.58 -1.15
N SER A 289 -21.99 -3.73 -1.22
CA SER A 289 -22.46 -3.12 -2.47
C SER A 289 -21.59 -1.92 -2.90
N GLN A 290 -21.03 -1.21 -1.93
CA GLN A 290 -20.22 -0.02 -2.18
C GLN A 290 -18.92 -0.38 -2.92
N PRO A 291 -18.36 0.56 -3.72
CA PRO A 291 -17.01 0.40 -4.26
C PRO A 291 -15.98 0.34 -3.13
N CYS A 292 -15.04 -0.60 -3.26
CA CYS A 292 -13.96 -0.77 -2.31
C CYS A 292 -12.61 -0.44 -2.96
N LEU A 293 -11.74 0.21 -2.19
CA LEU A 293 -10.35 0.44 -2.56
C LEU A 293 -9.46 -0.44 -1.67
N GLY A 294 -8.96 -1.55 -2.23
CA GLY A 294 -8.07 -2.46 -1.52
C GLY A 294 -6.68 -1.86 -1.36
N PHE A 295 -6.12 -1.82 -0.15
CA PHE A 295 -4.78 -1.28 0.05
C PHE A 295 -3.84 -2.26 0.75
N LYS A 296 -2.53 -1.98 0.71
CA LYS A 296 -1.46 -2.86 1.15
C LYS A 296 -1.40 -4.19 0.36
N ILE A 297 -1.81 -4.23 -0.91
CA ILE A 297 -1.76 -5.44 -1.75
C ILE A 297 -0.34 -6.03 -1.86
N LEU A 298 0.70 -5.20 -1.64
CA LEU A 298 2.11 -5.58 -1.60
C LEU A 298 2.62 -5.86 -0.16
N ALA A 299 1.72 -6.04 0.83
CA ALA A 299 2.08 -6.22 2.24
C ALA A 299 3.07 -5.15 2.76
N ALA A 300 2.87 -3.87 2.39
CA ALA A 300 3.77 -2.76 2.70
C ALA A 300 5.23 -3.06 2.30
N GLY A 301 5.44 -3.55 1.09
CA GLY A 301 6.75 -3.85 0.50
C GLY A 301 7.32 -5.23 0.85
N ARG A 302 6.68 -6.01 1.74
CA ARG A 302 7.14 -7.37 2.09
C ARG A 302 7.05 -8.34 0.91
N LEU A 303 6.20 -8.07 -0.06
CA LEU A 303 6.02 -8.83 -1.29
C LEU A 303 6.55 -8.09 -2.53
N ALA A 304 7.48 -7.15 -2.36
CA ALA A 304 8.04 -6.34 -3.46
C ALA A 304 9.55 -6.61 -3.70
N TRP A 305 10.04 -7.80 -3.39
CA TRP A 305 11.43 -8.17 -3.61
C TRP A 305 11.79 -8.32 -5.10
N THR A 306 10.84 -8.67 -5.93
CA THR A 306 11.01 -8.81 -7.38
C THR A 306 9.78 -8.29 -8.10
N GLN A 307 9.94 -7.81 -9.33
CA GLN A 307 8.82 -7.37 -10.16
C GLN A 307 7.82 -8.49 -10.44
N LYS A 308 8.28 -9.74 -10.52
CA LYS A 308 7.38 -10.90 -10.65
C LYS A 308 6.47 -11.10 -9.43
N GLN A 309 6.96 -10.80 -8.22
CA GLN A 309 6.11 -10.83 -7.01
C GLN A 309 5.10 -9.68 -7.01
N VAL A 310 5.53 -8.47 -7.40
CA VAL A 310 4.64 -7.31 -7.55
C VAL A 310 3.53 -7.63 -8.54
N GLU A 311 3.87 -8.11 -9.74
CA GLU A 311 2.93 -8.56 -10.77
C GLU A 311 1.92 -9.57 -10.22
N LEU A 312 2.40 -10.59 -9.50
CA LEU A 312 1.55 -11.61 -8.87
C LEU A 312 0.57 -11.01 -7.86
N CYS A 313 1.00 -10.00 -7.07
CA CYS A 313 0.13 -9.32 -6.12
C CYS A 313 -0.98 -8.53 -6.83
N PHE A 314 -0.66 -7.81 -7.90
CA PHE A 314 -1.66 -7.11 -8.72
C PHE A 314 -2.68 -8.10 -9.32
N ARG A 315 -2.19 -9.18 -9.94
CA ARG A 315 -3.06 -10.23 -10.49
C ARG A 315 -4.00 -10.79 -9.43
N ARG A 316 -3.47 -11.24 -8.28
CA ARG A 316 -4.25 -11.80 -7.18
C ARG A 316 -5.26 -10.80 -6.60
N ALA A 317 -4.89 -9.51 -6.50
CA ALA A 317 -5.79 -8.48 -6.02
C ALA A 317 -7.00 -8.33 -6.97
N PHE A 318 -6.76 -8.15 -8.27
CA PHE A 318 -7.84 -7.95 -9.24
C PHE A 318 -8.69 -9.21 -9.50
N GLU A 319 -8.12 -10.42 -9.35
CA GLU A 319 -8.88 -11.67 -9.39
C GLU A 319 -9.86 -11.84 -8.21
N ARG A 320 -9.60 -11.17 -7.07
CA ARG A 320 -10.35 -11.38 -5.82
C ARG A 320 -11.36 -10.29 -5.48
N ILE A 321 -11.22 -9.10 -6.06
CA ILE A 321 -12.12 -7.97 -5.80
C ILE A 321 -13.19 -7.85 -6.90
N LYS A 322 -14.25 -7.07 -6.61
CA LYS A 322 -15.33 -6.83 -7.60
C LYS A 322 -14.85 -5.99 -8.80
N PRO A 323 -15.54 -6.07 -9.94
CA PRO A 323 -15.30 -5.15 -11.07
C PRO A 323 -15.43 -3.67 -10.70
N THR A 324 -16.26 -3.36 -9.70
CA THR A 324 -16.48 -2.00 -9.17
C THR A 324 -15.43 -1.53 -8.17
N ASP A 325 -14.46 -2.39 -7.84
CA ASP A 325 -13.41 -2.08 -6.87
C ASP A 325 -12.10 -1.66 -7.54
N GLY A 326 -11.26 -0.96 -6.80
CA GLY A 326 -9.91 -0.58 -7.19
C GLY A 326 -8.88 -0.93 -6.12
N VAL A 327 -7.63 -0.56 -6.37
CA VAL A 327 -6.52 -0.74 -5.42
C VAL A 327 -5.79 0.58 -5.18
N ILE A 328 -5.31 0.77 -3.94
CA ILE A 328 -4.42 1.87 -3.57
C ILE A 328 -3.02 1.30 -3.40
N VAL A 329 -2.06 1.82 -4.16
CA VAL A 329 -0.67 1.40 -4.11
C VAL A 329 0.24 2.59 -3.85
N GLY A 330 1.02 2.49 -2.78
CA GLY A 330 2.11 3.43 -2.53
C GLY A 330 3.32 3.03 -3.36
N MET A 331 3.84 3.96 -4.15
CA MET A 331 4.99 3.77 -5.03
C MET A 331 6.17 4.60 -4.54
N PHE A 332 7.38 4.06 -4.64
CA PHE A 332 8.62 4.71 -4.23
C PHE A 332 9.69 4.58 -5.32
N PRO A 333 9.54 5.28 -6.47
CA PRO A 333 10.26 5.03 -7.72
C PRO A 333 11.70 5.60 -7.72
N VAL A 334 12.53 5.18 -6.75
CA VAL A 334 13.92 5.65 -6.62
C VAL A 334 14.84 4.94 -7.60
N TYR A 335 14.67 3.64 -7.75
CA TYR A 335 15.57 2.79 -8.53
C TYR A 335 14.93 2.16 -9.77
N PHE A 336 13.61 2.25 -9.86
CA PHE A 336 12.81 1.63 -10.88
C PHE A 336 11.56 2.46 -11.17
N ASP A 337 11.05 2.45 -12.41
CA ASP A 337 9.80 3.13 -12.77
C ASP A 337 8.59 2.29 -12.31
N GLU A 338 8.32 2.35 -10.99
CA GLU A 338 7.19 1.65 -10.38
C GLU A 338 5.85 2.15 -10.93
N VAL A 339 5.78 3.44 -11.33
CA VAL A 339 4.54 4.02 -11.87
C VAL A 339 4.14 3.35 -13.18
N ALA A 340 5.08 3.24 -14.11
CA ALA A 340 4.83 2.59 -15.40
C ALA A 340 4.53 1.09 -15.23
N ALA A 341 5.25 0.40 -14.33
CA ALA A 341 5.04 -1.03 -14.07
C ALA A 341 3.67 -1.31 -13.45
N ASP A 342 3.30 -0.58 -12.39
CA ASP A 342 2.01 -0.77 -11.70
C ASP A 342 0.83 -0.40 -12.61
N ALA A 343 0.98 0.62 -13.44
CA ALA A 343 0.01 0.95 -14.48
C ALA A 343 -0.13 -0.18 -15.52
N ALA A 344 0.99 -0.78 -15.96
CA ALA A 344 0.98 -1.91 -16.89
C ALA A 344 0.29 -3.14 -16.27
N TYR A 345 0.59 -3.49 -15.02
CA TYR A 345 -0.09 -4.60 -14.32
C TYR A 345 -1.59 -4.33 -14.15
N THR A 346 -1.96 -3.07 -13.88
CA THR A 346 -3.36 -2.68 -13.79
C THR A 346 -4.08 -2.77 -15.15
N ARG A 347 -3.43 -2.38 -16.25
CA ARG A 347 -3.97 -2.57 -17.61
C ARG A 347 -4.18 -4.05 -17.93
N GLN A 348 -3.24 -4.90 -17.52
CA GLN A 348 -3.27 -6.33 -17.81
C GLN A 348 -4.31 -7.09 -16.97
N TYR A 349 -4.37 -6.86 -15.67
CA TYR A 349 -5.18 -7.66 -14.73
C TYR A 349 -6.44 -6.94 -14.25
N GLY A 350 -6.48 -5.63 -14.35
CA GLY A 350 -7.59 -4.81 -13.86
C GLY A 350 -8.72 -4.60 -14.85
N GLN A 351 -8.75 -5.28 -16.00
CA GLN A 351 -9.83 -5.15 -16.97
C GLN A 351 -11.16 -5.59 -16.36
N ILE A 352 -12.22 -4.88 -16.76
CA ILE A 352 -13.60 -5.17 -16.37
C ILE A 352 -14.23 -5.86 -17.59
N ALA A 353 -14.56 -7.13 -17.41
CA ALA A 353 -15.23 -7.92 -18.45
C ALA A 353 -16.65 -7.45 -18.68
#